data_db40a78ede37e89a6786f6517d779a56
#
_entry.id   db40a78ede37e89a6786f6517d779a56
#
_cell.length_a   1.000
_cell.length_b   1.000
_cell.length_c   1.000
_cell.angle_alpha   90.00
_cell.angle_beta   90.00
_cell.angle_gamma   90.00
#
_symmetry.space_group_name_H-M   'P 1'
#
loop_
_entity.id
_entity.type
_entity.pdbx_description
1 polymer ?
#
loop_
_entity_poly.entity_id
_entity_poly.type
_entity_poly.pdbx_seq_one_letter_code
_entity_poly.pdbx_strand_id
1 'polypeptide(L)'
;MKEGLKKIGDFLLITALLVLVSFAKNEQDKKIVNAVNVNINATEGDPFMDKKDILNLVYTRLDTLIGKSIGNLQLNEVENLVSKEASVKSAEVYVQHNGDVHLNVKLKKVIARFKPDSTSGFYIDETGNVMPWVSKYSPRVLTVTGFLKMYNRYLVDSAVHVNLLTHQKLVNDVYD
;
A
#
# COMPACT_ATOMS: atom_id res chain seq x y z
N MET A 1 -25.11 14.49 -50.69
CA MET A 1 -25.95 13.45 -50.05
C MET A 1 -25.13 12.30 -49.44
N LYS A 2 -24.13 11.70 -50.11
CA LYS A 2 -23.36 10.55 -49.60
C LYS A 2 -22.53 10.83 -48.32
N GLU A 3 -21.98 12.05 -48.18
CA GLU A 3 -21.17 12.40 -46.99
C GLU A 3 -22.03 12.60 -45.72
N GLY A 4 -23.25 13.12 -45.84
CA GLY A 4 -24.16 13.23 -44.69
C GLY A 4 -24.64 11.88 -44.16
N LEU A 5 -24.89 10.94 -45.08
CA LEU A 5 -25.28 9.58 -44.72
C LEU A 5 -24.16 8.83 -44.01
N LYS A 6 -22.89 9.06 -44.42
CA LYS A 6 -21.72 8.48 -43.79
C LYS A 6 -21.54 9.00 -42.36
N LYS A 7 -21.66 10.31 -42.14
CA LYS A 7 -21.61 10.92 -40.79
C LYS A 7 -22.67 10.40 -39.83
N ILE A 8 -23.88 10.16 -40.36
CA ILE A 8 -24.99 9.58 -39.57
C ILE A 8 -24.64 8.12 -39.21
N GLY A 9 -24.08 7.35 -40.13
CA GLY A 9 -23.64 5.98 -39.89
C GLY A 9 -22.53 5.92 -38.83
N ASP A 10 -21.53 6.78 -38.92
CA ASP A 10 -20.43 6.85 -37.96
C ASP A 10 -20.95 7.24 -36.56
N PHE A 11 -21.90 8.17 -36.48
CA PHE A 11 -22.53 8.55 -35.20
C PHE A 11 -23.36 7.41 -34.59
N LEU A 12 -24.13 6.68 -35.39
CA LEU A 12 -24.85 5.50 -34.92
C LEU A 12 -23.92 4.39 -34.43
N LEU A 13 -22.79 4.21 -35.09
CA LEU A 13 -21.81 3.20 -34.72
C LEU A 13 -21.16 3.55 -33.37
N ILE A 14 -20.80 4.83 -33.16
CA ILE A 14 -20.23 5.30 -31.90
C ILE A 14 -21.23 5.16 -30.74
N THR A 15 -22.52 5.53 -30.97
CA THR A 15 -23.55 5.38 -29.96
C THR A 15 -23.81 3.92 -29.61
N ALA A 16 -23.85 3.03 -30.59
CA ALA A 16 -23.98 1.59 -30.37
C ALA A 16 -22.79 1.04 -29.56
N LEU A 17 -21.58 1.48 -29.86
CA LEU A 17 -20.39 1.08 -29.11
C LEU A 17 -20.47 1.54 -27.64
N LEU A 18 -20.88 2.78 -27.40
CA LEU A 18 -21.07 3.31 -26.04
C LEU A 18 -22.10 2.52 -25.23
N VAL A 19 -23.21 2.14 -25.89
CA VAL A 19 -24.25 1.31 -25.26
C VAL A 19 -23.70 -0.07 -24.90
N LEU A 20 -22.96 -0.72 -25.80
CA LEU A 20 -22.34 -2.01 -25.55
C LEU A 20 -21.33 -1.97 -24.38
N VAL A 21 -20.48 -0.93 -24.34
CA VAL A 21 -19.54 -0.73 -23.24
C VAL A 21 -20.26 -0.52 -21.91
N SER A 22 -21.34 0.27 -21.91
CA SER A 22 -22.15 0.51 -20.72
C SER A 22 -22.83 -0.77 -20.21
N PHE A 23 -23.30 -1.63 -21.12
CA PHE A 23 -23.90 -2.92 -20.77
C PHE A 23 -22.87 -3.89 -20.18
N ALA A 24 -21.67 -3.95 -20.79
CA ALA A 24 -20.59 -4.80 -20.31
C ALA A 24 -20.13 -4.41 -18.90
N LYS A 25 -20.03 -3.11 -18.62
CA LYS A 25 -19.72 -2.59 -17.30
C LYS A 25 -20.77 -2.97 -16.25
N ASN A 26 -22.05 -2.82 -16.57
CA ASN A 26 -23.15 -3.13 -15.65
C ASN A 26 -23.18 -4.62 -15.25
N GLU A 27 -22.85 -5.53 -16.17
CA GLU A 27 -22.75 -6.97 -15.86
C GLU A 27 -21.52 -7.28 -14.98
N GLN A 28 -20.43 -6.55 -15.15
CA GLN A 28 -19.24 -6.71 -14.31
C GLN A 28 -19.48 -6.22 -12.88
N ASP A 29 -20.20 -5.11 -12.72
CA ASP A 29 -20.50 -4.50 -11.42
C ASP A 29 -21.43 -5.38 -10.56
N LYS A 30 -22.23 -6.25 -11.17
CA LYS A 30 -23.10 -7.22 -10.46
C LYS A 30 -22.36 -8.43 -9.90
N LYS A 31 -21.17 -8.74 -10.41
CA LYS A 31 -20.38 -9.87 -9.89
C LYS A 31 -20.02 -9.64 -8.43
N ILE A 32 -19.96 -10.74 -7.68
CA ILE A 32 -19.56 -10.72 -6.28
C ILE A 32 -18.07 -11.03 -6.16
N VAL A 33 -17.46 -10.56 -5.10
CA VAL A 33 -16.08 -10.90 -4.76
C VAL A 33 -16.01 -12.34 -4.30
N ASN A 34 -15.22 -13.15 -5.00
CA ASN A 34 -15.04 -14.57 -4.68
C ASN A 34 -13.88 -14.77 -3.69
N ALA A 35 -12.77 -14.09 -3.91
CA ALA A 35 -11.56 -14.22 -3.10
C ALA A 35 -10.82 -12.89 -3.00
N VAL A 36 -10.02 -12.75 -1.93
CA VAL A 36 -9.08 -11.64 -1.75
C VAL A 36 -7.67 -12.21 -1.71
N ASN A 37 -6.88 -11.87 -2.72
CA ASN A 37 -5.51 -12.33 -2.90
C ASN A 37 -4.54 -11.20 -2.52
N VAL A 38 -3.79 -11.39 -1.44
CA VAL A 38 -2.76 -10.43 -1.01
C VAL A 38 -1.40 -10.92 -1.52
N ASN A 39 -0.72 -10.05 -2.27
CA ASN A 39 0.64 -10.25 -2.72
C ASN A 39 1.55 -9.21 -2.09
N ILE A 40 2.55 -9.66 -1.35
CA ILE A 40 3.50 -8.79 -0.66
C ILE A 40 4.84 -8.87 -1.34
N ASN A 41 5.28 -7.73 -1.88
CA ASN A 41 6.61 -7.55 -2.41
C ASN A 41 7.50 -6.95 -1.30
N ALA A 42 8.16 -7.82 -0.55
CA ALA A 42 9.20 -7.42 0.38
C ALA A 42 10.55 -7.38 -0.35
N THR A 43 11.29 -6.30 -0.19
CA THR A 43 12.70 -6.26 -0.56
C THR A 43 13.46 -7.12 0.47
N GLU A 44 14.48 -7.84 0.06
CA GLU A 44 15.28 -8.81 0.83
C GLU A 44 15.15 -8.74 2.35
N GLY A 45 14.65 -9.83 2.96
CA GLY A 45 14.49 -9.98 4.41
C GLY A 45 13.08 -10.42 4.81
N ASP A 46 12.89 -10.61 6.12
CA ASP A 46 11.58 -10.96 6.67
C ASP A 46 10.60 -9.78 6.53
N PRO A 47 9.39 -10.01 6.03
CA PRO A 47 8.42 -8.93 5.85
C PRO A 47 7.91 -8.40 7.20
N PHE A 48 7.84 -7.06 7.35
CA PHE A 48 7.28 -6.40 8.54
C PHE A 48 5.80 -6.67 8.75
N MET A 49 5.11 -7.04 7.70
CA MET A 49 3.71 -7.44 7.71
C MET A 49 3.54 -8.71 6.88
N ASP A 50 2.71 -9.62 7.34
CA ASP A 50 2.29 -10.76 6.56
C ASP A 50 0.90 -10.53 5.93
N LYS A 51 0.46 -11.49 5.11
CA LYS A 51 -0.86 -11.43 4.46
C LYS A 51 -2.00 -11.33 5.46
N LYS A 52 -1.86 -11.97 6.63
CA LYS A 52 -2.88 -11.97 7.69
C LYS A 52 -2.98 -10.59 8.32
N ASP A 53 -1.85 -9.93 8.55
CA ASP A 53 -1.83 -8.58 9.13
C ASP A 53 -2.58 -7.60 8.23
N ILE A 54 -2.35 -7.67 6.91
CA ILE A 54 -3.03 -6.82 5.92
C ILE A 54 -4.53 -7.13 5.84
N LEU A 55 -4.90 -8.41 5.78
CA LEU A 55 -6.31 -8.80 5.76
C LEU A 55 -7.03 -8.38 7.04
N ASN A 56 -6.40 -8.56 8.20
CA ASN A 56 -6.96 -8.12 9.47
C ASN A 56 -7.16 -6.60 9.51
N LEU A 57 -6.18 -5.83 9.00
CA LEU A 57 -6.30 -4.37 8.90
C LEU A 57 -7.53 -3.98 8.07
N VAL A 58 -7.67 -4.56 6.88
CA VAL A 58 -8.78 -4.29 5.97
C VAL A 58 -10.12 -4.69 6.60
N TYR A 59 -10.23 -5.90 7.13
CA TYR A 59 -11.49 -6.40 7.69
C TYR A 59 -11.91 -5.71 8.98
N THR A 60 -10.95 -5.25 9.78
CA THR A 60 -11.27 -4.52 11.02
C THR A 60 -11.79 -3.10 10.73
N ARG A 61 -11.35 -2.47 9.64
CA ARG A 61 -11.68 -1.08 9.32
C ARG A 61 -12.78 -0.91 8.28
N LEU A 62 -12.87 -1.83 7.32
CA LEU A 62 -13.76 -1.72 6.16
C LEU A 62 -14.73 -2.89 6.01
N ASP A 63 -14.71 -3.83 6.99
CA ASP A 63 -15.48 -5.07 6.94
C ASP A 63 -15.01 -6.02 5.81
N THR A 64 -15.61 -7.24 5.77
CA THR A 64 -15.24 -8.23 4.75
C THR A 64 -15.56 -7.74 3.34
N LEU A 65 -14.65 -8.00 2.41
CA LEU A 65 -14.85 -7.71 0.98
C LEU A 65 -15.52 -8.88 0.26
N ILE A 66 -15.32 -10.10 0.76
CA ILE A 66 -15.85 -11.34 0.15
C ILE A 66 -17.38 -11.32 0.21
N GLY A 67 -18.02 -11.66 -0.91
CA GLY A 67 -19.46 -11.67 -1.06
C GLY A 67 -20.10 -10.32 -1.37
N LYS A 68 -19.35 -9.20 -1.31
CA LYS A 68 -19.86 -7.89 -1.75
C LYS A 68 -19.86 -7.79 -3.27
N SER A 69 -20.80 -7.01 -3.82
CA SER A 69 -20.84 -6.67 -5.24
C SER A 69 -19.64 -5.81 -5.62
N ILE A 70 -18.99 -6.09 -6.74
CA ILE A 70 -17.81 -5.37 -7.23
C ILE A 70 -18.15 -3.88 -7.43
N GLY A 71 -19.33 -3.56 -7.94
CA GLY A 71 -19.76 -2.17 -8.12
C GLY A 71 -19.92 -1.37 -6.84
N ASN A 72 -20.06 -2.04 -5.68
CA ASN A 72 -20.18 -1.42 -4.37
C ASN A 72 -18.85 -1.39 -3.60
N LEU A 73 -17.76 -1.90 -4.19
CA LEU A 73 -16.46 -1.88 -3.54
C LEU A 73 -15.80 -0.51 -3.67
N GLN A 74 -15.43 0.03 -2.54
CA GLN A 74 -14.61 1.24 -2.48
C GLN A 74 -13.13 0.87 -2.48
N LEU A 75 -12.62 0.38 -3.62
CA LEU A 75 -11.23 -0.09 -3.77
C LEU A 75 -10.22 0.98 -3.36
N ASN A 76 -10.51 2.25 -3.67
CA ASN A 76 -9.66 3.38 -3.27
C ASN A 76 -9.55 3.52 -1.75
N GLU A 77 -10.60 3.18 -0.99
CA GLU A 77 -10.53 3.22 0.48
C GLU A 77 -9.64 2.11 1.03
N VAL A 78 -9.72 0.91 0.43
CA VAL A 78 -8.83 -0.21 0.78
C VAL A 78 -7.37 0.17 0.51
N GLU A 79 -7.09 0.71 -0.67
CA GLU A 79 -5.77 1.16 -1.08
C GLU A 79 -5.22 2.26 -0.16
N ASN A 80 -6.03 3.29 0.12
CA ASN A 80 -5.66 4.38 1.03
C ASN A 80 -5.43 3.89 2.47
N LEU A 81 -6.24 2.94 2.94
CA LEU A 81 -6.09 2.37 4.27
C LEU A 81 -4.75 1.66 4.41
N VAL A 82 -4.43 0.79 3.45
CA VAL A 82 -3.19 0.00 3.48
C VAL A 82 -1.96 0.89 3.22
N SER A 83 -2.06 1.86 2.33
CA SER A 83 -0.95 2.80 2.03
C SER A 83 -0.58 3.71 3.20
N LYS A 84 -1.49 3.92 4.17
CA LYS A 84 -1.21 4.70 5.39
C LYS A 84 -0.42 3.93 6.45
N GLU A 85 -0.26 2.63 6.30
CA GLU A 85 0.54 1.85 7.23
C GLU A 85 2.02 2.24 7.18
N ALA A 86 2.63 2.38 8.35
CA ALA A 86 4.00 2.90 8.47
C ALA A 86 5.03 2.07 7.70
N SER A 87 4.81 0.76 7.57
CA SER A 87 5.69 -0.20 6.88
C SER A 87 5.41 -0.34 5.38
N VAL A 88 4.34 0.29 4.88
CA VAL A 88 3.93 0.19 3.48
C VAL A 88 4.52 1.34 2.67
N LYS A 89 5.15 1.02 1.55
CA LYS A 89 5.65 1.99 0.56
C LYS A 89 4.57 2.37 -0.44
N SER A 90 3.84 1.37 -0.94
CA SER A 90 2.69 1.54 -1.83
C SER A 90 1.77 0.34 -1.75
N ALA A 91 0.49 0.56 -1.96
CA ALA A 91 -0.50 -0.48 -2.16
C ALA A 91 -1.22 -0.21 -3.47
N GLU A 92 -1.66 -1.26 -4.14
CA GLU A 92 -2.46 -1.21 -5.35
C GLU A 92 -3.55 -2.26 -5.25
N VAL A 93 -4.79 -1.86 -5.48
CA VAL A 93 -5.96 -2.75 -5.38
C VAL A 93 -6.70 -2.77 -6.71
N TYR A 94 -6.93 -3.97 -7.23
CA TYR A 94 -7.72 -4.14 -8.45
C TYR A 94 -8.54 -5.42 -8.40
N VAL A 95 -9.57 -5.47 -9.23
CA VAL A 95 -10.43 -6.64 -9.39
C VAL A 95 -10.12 -7.31 -10.72
N GLN A 96 -9.89 -8.61 -10.68
CA GLN A 96 -9.75 -9.41 -11.90
C GLN A 96 -11.11 -9.76 -12.49
N HIS A 97 -11.10 -10.14 -13.74
CA HIS A 97 -12.32 -10.47 -14.49
C HIS A 97 -13.14 -11.65 -13.89
N ASN A 98 -12.46 -12.53 -13.14
CA ASN A 98 -13.08 -13.64 -12.41
C ASN A 98 -13.79 -13.23 -11.10
N GLY A 99 -13.70 -11.95 -10.69
CA GLY A 99 -14.27 -11.45 -9.45
C GLY A 99 -13.33 -11.49 -8.25
N ASP A 100 -12.08 -11.90 -8.43
CA ASP A 100 -11.09 -11.88 -7.35
C ASP A 100 -10.50 -10.48 -7.16
N VAL A 101 -10.42 -10.05 -5.92
CA VAL A 101 -9.73 -8.80 -5.53
C VAL A 101 -8.26 -9.12 -5.29
N HIS A 102 -7.40 -8.39 -5.96
CA HIS A 102 -5.95 -8.47 -5.79
C HIS A 102 -5.44 -7.22 -5.08
N LEU A 103 -4.68 -7.43 -4.02
CA LEU A 103 -4.04 -6.39 -3.23
C LEU A 103 -2.52 -6.61 -3.31
N ASN A 104 -1.85 -5.80 -4.11
CA ASN A 104 -0.39 -5.79 -4.23
C ASN A 104 0.18 -4.76 -3.26
N VAL A 105 0.95 -5.21 -2.28
CA VAL A 105 1.55 -4.36 -1.26
C VAL A 105 3.06 -4.40 -1.41
N LYS A 106 3.67 -3.23 -1.57
CA LYS A 106 5.11 -3.05 -1.54
C LYS A 106 5.51 -2.51 -0.18
N LEU A 107 6.34 -3.25 0.55
CA LEU A 107 6.85 -2.82 1.84
C LEU A 107 8.04 -1.88 1.68
N LYS A 108 8.26 -1.03 2.69
CA LYS A 108 9.43 -0.18 2.79
C LYS A 108 10.67 -1.03 3.10
N LYS A 109 11.79 -0.65 2.56
CA LYS A 109 13.08 -1.26 2.89
C LYS A 109 13.65 -0.59 4.13
N VAL A 110 13.84 -1.35 5.19
CA VAL A 110 14.50 -0.88 6.41
C VAL A 110 16.01 -0.97 6.21
N ILE A 111 16.71 0.08 6.59
CA ILE A 111 18.18 0.16 6.51
C ILE A 111 18.85 0.15 7.88
N ALA A 112 18.18 0.63 8.92
CA ALA A 112 18.73 0.65 10.26
C ALA A 112 17.66 0.45 11.34
N ARG A 113 18.10 -0.12 12.47
CA ARG A 113 17.37 -0.22 13.72
C ARG A 113 18.02 0.66 14.76
N PHE A 114 17.24 1.52 15.39
CA PHE A 114 17.66 2.33 16.53
C PHE A 114 17.06 1.76 17.80
N LYS A 115 17.91 1.43 18.77
CA LYS A 115 17.52 0.85 20.05
C LYS A 115 18.14 1.67 21.18
N PRO A 116 17.51 2.78 21.62
CA PRO A 116 18.01 3.63 22.68
C PRO A 116 18.09 2.91 24.03
N ASP A 117 17.18 1.99 24.28
CA ASP A 117 17.11 1.15 25.48
C ASP A 117 16.68 -0.30 25.17
N SER A 118 16.50 -1.13 26.19
CA SER A 118 16.12 -2.53 26.01
C SER A 118 14.65 -2.74 25.63
N THR A 119 13.80 -1.74 25.85
CA THR A 119 12.34 -1.86 25.74
C THR A 119 11.74 -1.09 24.57
N SER A 120 12.45 -0.08 24.06
CA SER A 120 11.98 0.80 23.00
C SER A 120 12.91 0.80 21.80
N GLY A 121 12.40 1.17 20.66
CA GLY A 121 13.17 1.28 19.44
C GLY A 121 12.32 1.73 18.27
N PHE A 122 12.98 1.99 17.16
CA PHE A 122 12.36 2.32 15.90
C PHE A 122 13.25 1.89 14.75
N TYR A 123 12.68 1.83 13.57
CA TYR A 123 13.41 1.56 12.35
C TYR A 123 13.48 2.82 11.49
N ILE A 124 14.46 2.86 10.61
CA ILE A 124 14.57 3.87 9.56
C ILE A 124 14.55 3.16 8.22
N ASP A 125 13.74 3.66 7.29
CA ASP A 125 13.66 3.18 5.92
C ASP A 125 14.71 3.84 5.01
N GLU A 126 14.84 3.34 3.77
CA GLU A 126 15.77 3.86 2.74
C GLU A 126 15.56 5.34 2.40
N THR A 127 14.43 5.92 2.76
CA THR A 127 14.09 7.33 2.53
C THR A 127 14.28 8.21 3.77
N GLY A 128 14.74 7.60 4.90
CA GLY A 128 14.95 8.31 6.16
C GLY A 128 13.70 8.44 7.03
N ASN A 129 12.59 7.82 6.67
CA ASN A 129 11.40 7.86 7.47
C ASN A 129 11.47 6.90 8.66
N VAL A 130 10.93 7.35 9.79
CA VAL A 130 10.83 6.54 10.98
C VAL A 130 9.67 5.57 10.88
N MET A 131 9.93 4.31 11.23
CA MET A 131 8.93 3.26 11.33
C MET A 131 8.88 2.74 12.77
N PRO A 132 7.69 2.43 13.30
CA PRO A 132 7.54 1.93 14.66
C PRO A 132 8.22 0.56 14.83
N TRP A 133 8.64 0.29 16.06
CA TRP A 133 9.12 -1.04 16.44
C TRP A 133 8.00 -2.07 16.31
N VAL A 134 8.29 -3.17 15.62
CA VAL A 134 7.41 -4.33 15.50
C VAL A 134 8.12 -5.53 16.10
N SER A 135 7.60 -6.07 17.20
CA SER A 135 8.22 -7.19 17.93
C SER A 135 8.18 -8.52 17.14
N LYS A 136 7.22 -8.65 16.23
CA LYS A 136 6.98 -9.87 15.44
C LYS A 136 8.09 -10.13 14.43
N TYR A 137 8.74 -9.07 13.92
CA TYR A 137 9.76 -9.18 12.89
C TYR A 137 11.04 -8.43 13.28
N SER A 138 12.17 -9.03 12.98
CA SER A 138 13.49 -8.49 13.31
C SER A 138 14.39 -8.57 12.09
N PRO A 139 14.38 -7.56 11.21
CA PRO A 139 15.21 -7.55 10.02
C PRO A 139 16.71 -7.55 10.37
N ARG A 140 17.51 -8.15 9.51
CA ARG A 140 18.98 -8.13 9.61
C ARG A 140 19.50 -6.82 9.06
N VAL A 141 19.52 -5.80 9.88
CA VAL A 141 19.97 -4.45 9.54
C VAL A 141 20.94 -3.93 10.59
N LEU A 142 21.67 -2.88 10.27
CA LEU A 142 22.54 -2.19 11.21
C LEU A 142 21.73 -1.81 12.46
N THR A 143 22.24 -2.19 13.64
CA THR A 143 21.63 -1.83 14.91
C THR A 143 22.46 -0.76 15.59
N VAL A 144 21.88 0.40 15.78
CA VAL A 144 22.46 1.52 16.52
C VAL A 144 21.94 1.47 17.95
N THR A 145 22.84 1.36 18.92
CA THR A 145 22.54 1.34 20.35
C THR A 145 23.26 2.48 21.06
N GLY A 146 22.78 2.89 22.22
CA GLY A 146 23.45 3.89 23.04
C GLY A 146 22.54 5.04 23.43
N PHE A 147 23.11 6.07 24.06
CA PHE A 147 22.38 7.23 24.55
C PHE A 147 21.97 8.12 23.36
N LEU A 148 20.87 7.77 22.72
CA LEU A 148 20.28 8.59 21.65
C LEU A 148 19.47 9.71 22.31
N LYS A 149 20.07 10.90 22.40
CA LYS A 149 19.57 12.07 23.15
C LYS A 149 18.20 12.60 22.67
N MET A 150 17.58 11.97 21.65
CA MET A 150 16.44 12.54 20.93
C MET A 150 15.39 11.55 20.47
N TYR A 151 14.94 10.67 21.34
CA TYR A 151 13.69 9.98 21.05
C TYR A 151 12.59 10.50 21.98
N ASN A 152 11.98 11.61 21.61
CA ASN A 152 10.71 12.01 22.16
C ASN A 152 9.62 11.71 21.15
N ARG A 153 8.77 10.73 21.45
CA ARG A 153 7.69 10.20 20.61
C ARG A 153 6.72 11.29 20.10
N TYR A 154 6.75 12.46 20.71
CA TYR A 154 5.89 13.61 20.40
C TYR A 154 6.52 14.63 19.44
N LEU A 155 7.80 14.47 19.09
CA LEU A 155 8.48 15.39 18.16
C LEU A 155 8.53 14.85 16.71
N VAL A 156 7.79 13.81 16.43
CA VAL A 156 7.76 13.16 15.11
C VAL A 156 7.18 14.04 14.01
N ASP A 157 6.47 15.12 14.36
CA ASP A 157 5.73 15.92 13.37
C ASP A 157 6.45 17.13 12.77
N SER A 158 7.55 17.64 13.31
CA SER A 158 8.15 18.82 12.70
C SER A 158 9.65 19.10 12.92
N ALA A 159 10.25 18.60 13.98
CA ALA A 159 11.67 18.87 14.29
C ALA A 159 12.61 17.69 13.94
N VAL A 160 12.07 16.54 13.68
CA VAL A 160 12.79 15.27 13.44
C VAL A 160 13.48 15.26 12.08
N HIS A 161 12.97 16.01 11.10
CA HIS A 161 13.51 16.01 9.74
C HIS A 161 14.98 16.42 9.65
N VAL A 162 15.42 17.40 10.45
CA VAL A 162 16.80 17.92 10.38
C VAL A 162 17.81 16.99 11.03
N ASN A 163 17.45 16.36 12.16
CA ASN A 163 18.34 15.43 12.86
C ASN A 163 18.38 14.02 12.24
N LEU A 164 17.28 13.59 11.63
CA LEU A 164 17.22 12.33 10.89
C LEU A 164 18.08 12.36 9.62
N LEU A 165 18.19 13.49 8.94
CA LEU A 165 19.07 13.65 7.79
C LEU A 165 20.55 13.43 8.17
N THR A 166 20.94 13.83 9.38
CA THR A 166 22.29 13.56 9.90
C THR A 166 22.51 12.08 10.19
N HIS A 167 21.50 11.40 10.76
CA HIS A 167 21.56 9.96 11.03
C HIS A 167 21.47 9.14 9.75
N GLN A 168 20.67 9.56 8.77
CA GLN A 168 20.61 8.95 7.45
C GLN A 168 21.95 9.06 6.71
N LYS A 169 22.62 10.21 6.81
CA LYS A 169 23.97 10.39 6.25
C LYS A 169 24.97 9.44 6.89
N LEU A 170 24.97 9.29 8.22
CA LEU A 170 25.79 8.32 8.94
C LEU A 170 25.53 6.88 8.52
N VAL A 171 24.27 6.52 8.30
CA VAL A 171 23.93 5.15 7.85
C VAL A 171 24.39 4.94 6.42
N ASN A 172 24.20 5.89 5.51
CA ASN A 172 24.66 5.79 4.14
C ASN A 172 26.18 5.71 4.05
N ASP A 173 26.91 6.52 4.86
CA ASP A 173 28.39 6.50 4.94
C ASP A 173 28.96 5.15 5.45
N VAL A 174 28.13 4.29 6.08
CA VAL A 174 28.53 2.94 6.53
C VAL A 174 28.30 1.87 5.46
N TYR A 175 27.36 2.13 4.53
CA TYR A 175 26.99 1.17 3.48
C TYR A 175 27.66 1.44 2.12
N ASP A 176 28.32 2.61 1.93
CA ASP A 176 29.19 2.94 0.79
C ASP A 176 30.64 2.55 1.09
#